data_39cca8c47428cfed14e105dd4c6fce63
#
_entry.id   39cca8c47428cfed14e105dd4c6fce63
#
_cell.length_a   1.000
_cell.length_b   1.000
_cell.length_c   1.000
_cell.angle_alpha   90.00
_cell.angle_beta   90.00
_cell.angle_gamma   90.00
#
_symmetry.space_group_name_H-M   'P 1'
#
loop_
_entity.id
_entity.type
_entity.pdbx_description
1 polymer ?
#
loop_
_entity_poly.entity_id
_entity_poly.type
_entity_poly.pdbx_seq_one_letter_code
_entity_poly.pdbx_strand_id
1 'polypeptide(L)'
;MYLEFVFSNLADSRYAMADEVQTALGDIAARQLANATKTVPQMSSITPRWLVHFLSWVPVEAGIYRVNKVKDADSVEVACSLRDERILPQTFVDYIDNPREYLLSAVQTVLDIHTRVSDLYSIPHNQIKEQLRLTIETVKERQESELLNNKEYGIIPNAAPSQKIKTRTGAPTPDDLDELIAKVWKEPAFFLAHPQAIAAFGRECTRRGVPPPTITLFGSPFLTWRGIPLVPSDKLEVKAGKTNILLIRTGEAKQGVVGLFQPGLPGELSKGLSVRFMGINDQAIASYLVSLYCSLAILTDDAVGVLENVDVTKYHAYS
;
A
#
# COMPACT_ATOMS: atom_id res chain seq x y z
N MET A 1 14.84 -64.45 0.46
CA MET A 1 13.59 -64.14 1.19
C MET A 1 13.68 -62.86 2.04
N TYR A 2 14.85 -62.40 2.45
CA TYR A 2 15.01 -61.14 3.22
C TYR A 2 15.24 -59.89 2.38
N LEU A 3 15.72 -60.04 1.15
CA LEU A 3 15.99 -58.91 0.26
C LEU A 3 14.75 -58.42 -0.52
N GLU A 4 13.78 -59.27 -0.79
CA GLU A 4 12.53 -58.85 -1.47
C GLU A 4 11.60 -58.07 -0.57
N PHE A 5 11.63 -58.34 0.79
CA PHE A 5 10.80 -57.62 1.74
C PHE A 5 11.26 -56.18 2.01
N VAL A 6 12.56 -55.92 1.83
CA VAL A 6 13.14 -54.55 1.98
C VAL A 6 12.85 -53.66 0.76
N PHE A 7 12.81 -54.27 -0.43
CA PHE A 7 12.47 -53.50 -1.63
C PHE A 7 10.99 -53.22 -1.79
N SER A 8 10.11 -54.05 -1.29
CA SER A 8 8.66 -53.81 -1.30
C SER A 8 8.28 -52.62 -0.35
N ASN A 9 8.85 -52.59 0.86
CA ASN A 9 8.61 -51.46 1.79
C ASN A 9 9.24 -50.15 1.38
N LEU A 10 10.32 -50.19 0.63
CA LEU A 10 10.94 -48.98 0.04
C LEU A 10 10.16 -48.44 -1.16
N ALA A 11 9.48 -49.28 -1.91
CA ALA A 11 8.63 -48.88 -3.02
C ALA A 11 7.33 -48.24 -2.51
N ASP A 12 6.67 -48.85 -1.49
CA ASP A 12 5.45 -48.29 -0.89
C ASP A 12 5.70 -46.99 -0.12
N SER A 13 6.85 -46.86 0.57
CA SER A 13 7.23 -45.62 1.23
C SER A 13 7.51 -44.47 0.25
N ARG A 14 8.02 -44.78 -0.95
CA ARG A 14 8.24 -43.77 -1.98
C ARG A 14 6.96 -43.33 -2.68
N TYR A 15 5.98 -44.22 -2.81
CA TYR A 15 4.66 -43.85 -3.36
C TYR A 15 3.81 -43.06 -2.37
N ALA A 16 3.87 -43.35 -1.07
CA ALA A 16 3.16 -42.60 -0.05
C ALA A 16 3.73 -41.17 0.18
N MET A 17 5.04 -40.99 -0.08
CA MET A 17 5.67 -39.66 0.00
C MET A 17 5.48 -38.83 -1.27
N ALA A 18 5.07 -39.44 -2.39
CA ALA A 18 4.82 -38.71 -3.64
C ALA A 18 3.49 -37.94 -3.63
N ASP A 19 2.55 -38.28 -2.74
CA ASP A 19 1.25 -37.59 -2.62
C ASP A 19 1.29 -36.32 -1.76
N GLU A 20 2.35 -36.08 -0.99
CA GLU A 20 2.51 -34.87 -0.17
C GLU A 20 3.41 -33.79 -0.80
N VAL A 21 4.01 -34.07 -1.96
CA VAL A 21 4.84 -33.09 -2.65
C VAL A 21 3.91 -32.10 -3.39
N GLN A 22 3.65 -30.93 -2.78
CA GLN A 22 3.02 -29.82 -3.46
C GLN A 22 3.86 -29.43 -4.68
N THR A 23 3.45 -29.90 -5.84
CA THR A 23 4.03 -29.46 -7.12
C THR A 23 3.46 -28.12 -7.48
N ALA A 24 4.28 -27.24 -8.07
CA ALA A 24 3.81 -25.92 -8.56
C ALA A 24 2.58 -26.07 -9.48
N LEU A 25 2.51 -27.18 -10.22
CA LEU A 25 1.35 -27.58 -11.03
C LEU A 25 1.22 -29.09 -11.06
N GLY A 26 0.02 -29.64 -10.93
CA GLY A 26 -0.27 -31.03 -11.26
C GLY A 26 -0.07 -31.26 -12.78
N ASP A 27 0.23 -32.50 -13.18
CA ASP A 27 0.53 -32.86 -14.57
C ASP A 27 -0.54 -32.43 -15.59
N ILE A 28 -1.82 -32.49 -15.20
CA ILE A 28 -2.94 -32.05 -16.03
C ILE A 28 -2.94 -30.51 -16.17
N ALA A 29 -2.71 -29.80 -15.07
CA ALA A 29 -2.66 -28.34 -15.09
C ALA A 29 -1.45 -27.81 -15.84
N ALA A 30 -0.28 -28.47 -15.75
CA ALA A 30 0.91 -28.12 -16.54
C ALA A 30 0.66 -28.27 -18.04
N ARG A 31 -0.05 -29.32 -18.47
CA ARG A 31 -0.44 -29.51 -19.87
C ARG A 31 -1.45 -28.49 -20.38
N GLN A 32 -2.41 -28.10 -19.53
CA GLN A 32 -3.39 -27.07 -19.88
C GLN A 32 -2.75 -25.68 -19.96
N LEU A 33 -1.85 -25.36 -19.06
CA LEU A 33 -1.10 -24.10 -19.07
C LEU A 33 -0.13 -23.96 -20.24
N ALA A 34 0.36 -25.07 -20.81
CA ALA A 34 1.15 -25.03 -22.04
C ALA A 34 0.42 -24.37 -23.21
N ASN A 35 -0.91 -24.34 -23.17
CA ASN A 35 -1.78 -23.70 -24.19
C ASN A 35 -2.50 -22.44 -23.69
N ALA A 36 -2.40 -22.07 -22.40
CA ALA A 36 -3.07 -20.91 -21.82
C ALA A 36 -2.13 -19.71 -21.75
N THR A 37 -2.61 -18.53 -22.12
CA THR A 37 -1.82 -17.28 -22.08
C THR A 37 -1.76 -16.64 -20.70
N LYS A 38 -2.76 -16.88 -19.83
CA LYS A 38 -2.82 -16.32 -18.46
C LYS A 38 -3.71 -17.16 -17.56
N THR A 39 -3.40 -17.16 -16.25
CA THR A 39 -4.22 -17.79 -15.21
C THR A 39 -5.25 -16.77 -14.69
N VAL A 40 -6.53 -17.08 -14.82
CA VAL A 40 -7.65 -16.19 -14.43
C VAL A 40 -7.61 -15.73 -12.97
N PRO A 41 -7.29 -16.57 -11.96
CA PRO A 41 -7.23 -16.14 -10.56
C PRO A 41 -6.28 -14.98 -10.29
N GLN A 42 -5.23 -14.83 -11.09
CA GLN A 42 -4.25 -13.74 -10.95
C GLN A 42 -4.83 -12.37 -11.28
N MET A 43 -5.76 -12.31 -12.24
CA MET A 43 -6.35 -11.03 -12.68
C MET A 43 -7.36 -10.50 -11.66
N SER A 44 -7.98 -11.36 -10.84
CA SER A 44 -8.95 -10.96 -9.82
C SER A 44 -8.29 -10.45 -8.53
N SER A 45 -7.05 -10.84 -8.25
CA SER A 45 -6.34 -10.48 -7.02
C SER A 45 -5.38 -9.29 -7.18
N ILE A 46 -5.06 -8.89 -8.42
CA ILE A 46 -4.15 -7.77 -8.69
C ILE A 46 -4.96 -6.48 -8.77
N THR A 47 -4.63 -5.53 -7.89
CA THR A 47 -5.23 -4.19 -7.90
C THR A 47 -4.27 -3.15 -8.49
N PRO A 48 -4.74 -1.96 -8.88
CA PRO A 48 -3.87 -0.90 -9.38
C PRO A 48 -2.89 -0.32 -8.33
N ARG A 49 -3.12 -0.55 -7.04
CA ARG A 49 -2.29 -0.05 -5.92
C ARG A 49 -1.99 1.45 -6.02
N TRP A 50 -3.04 2.23 -6.21
CA TRP A 50 -2.92 3.65 -6.47
C TRP A 50 -2.23 4.43 -5.36
N LEU A 51 -2.38 4.06 -4.09
CA LEU A 51 -1.68 4.71 -3.00
C LEU A 51 -0.16 4.70 -3.23
N VAL A 52 0.39 3.55 -3.64
CA VAL A 52 1.83 3.39 -3.91
C VAL A 52 2.29 4.31 -5.06
N HIS A 53 1.42 4.54 -6.06
CA HIS A 53 1.72 5.42 -7.20
C HIS A 53 1.65 6.91 -6.85
N PHE A 54 0.74 7.30 -5.97
CA PHE A 54 0.55 8.70 -5.58
C PHE A 54 1.50 9.17 -4.47
N LEU A 55 2.11 8.25 -3.70
CA LEU A 55 3.07 8.59 -2.66
C LEU A 55 4.42 9.03 -3.25
N SER A 56 5.00 10.06 -2.63
CA SER A 56 6.41 10.40 -2.82
C SER A 56 7.28 9.45 -2.01
N TRP A 57 8.27 8.82 -2.64
CA TRP A 57 9.14 7.83 -2.01
C TRP A 57 10.51 8.41 -1.69
N VAL A 58 10.95 8.24 -0.44
CA VAL A 58 12.24 8.70 0.08
C VAL A 58 13.11 7.47 0.41
N PRO A 59 14.35 7.41 -0.09
CA PRO A 59 15.29 6.35 0.26
C PRO A 59 15.79 6.51 1.69
N VAL A 60 15.90 5.41 2.44
CA VAL A 60 16.40 5.37 3.82
C VAL A 60 17.50 4.32 3.93
N GLU A 61 18.75 4.74 3.88
CA GLU A 61 19.90 3.82 3.86
C GLU A 61 20.19 3.16 5.22
N ALA A 62 19.90 3.86 6.32
CA ALA A 62 20.16 3.37 7.68
C ALA A 62 18.96 2.67 8.33
N GLY A 63 17.87 2.42 7.60
CA GLY A 63 16.67 1.77 8.13
C GLY A 63 15.82 2.61 9.09
N ILE A 64 16.26 3.83 9.44
CA ILE A 64 15.58 4.75 10.37
C ILE A 64 15.46 6.12 9.71
N TYR A 65 14.25 6.63 9.64
CA TYR A 65 13.95 7.99 9.20
C TYR A 65 13.51 8.83 10.40
N ARG A 66 14.25 9.92 10.69
CA ARG A 66 13.98 10.81 11.83
C ARG A 66 13.38 12.12 11.38
N VAL A 67 12.32 12.54 12.07
CA VAL A 67 11.63 13.80 11.83
C VAL A 67 11.83 14.70 13.05
N ASN A 68 12.65 15.74 12.91
CA ASN A 68 12.79 16.77 13.93
C ASN A 68 11.61 17.75 13.83
N LYS A 69 11.08 18.15 14.98
CA LYS A 69 10.08 19.21 15.09
C LYS A 69 10.65 20.37 15.91
N VAL A 70 10.29 21.58 15.52
CA VAL A 70 10.54 22.77 16.33
C VAL A 70 9.66 22.73 17.57
N LYS A 71 10.24 23.06 18.73
CA LYS A 71 9.56 22.97 20.03
C LYS A 71 8.42 23.97 20.17
N ASP A 72 8.66 25.19 19.72
CA ASP A 72 7.70 26.29 19.70
C ASP A 72 7.88 27.12 18.43
N ALA A 73 7.08 26.81 17.39
CA ALA A 73 7.15 27.52 16.13
C ALA A 73 6.72 28.99 16.24
N ASP A 74 5.86 29.32 17.24
CA ASP A 74 5.34 30.65 17.50
C ASP A 74 6.28 31.51 18.35
N SER A 75 7.38 30.95 18.85
CA SER A 75 8.36 31.68 19.67
C SER A 75 9.32 32.58 18.87
N VAL A 76 9.22 32.55 17.54
CA VAL A 76 10.07 33.38 16.66
C VAL A 76 9.52 34.82 16.63
N GLU A 77 10.18 35.71 17.38
CA GLU A 77 9.87 37.13 17.34
C GLU A 77 10.41 37.79 16.06
N VAL A 78 9.56 38.51 15.34
CA VAL A 78 9.89 39.19 14.08
C VAL A 78 9.59 40.66 14.18
N ALA A 79 10.55 41.50 13.87
CA ALA A 79 10.35 42.95 13.77
C ALA A 79 9.73 43.32 12.42
N CYS A 80 8.55 43.92 12.41
CA CYS A 80 7.79 44.24 11.21
C CYS A 80 7.89 45.73 10.77
N SER A 81 8.62 46.60 11.49
CA SER A 81 8.72 48.03 11.17
C SER A 81 10.16 48.48 11.05
N LEU A 82 10.47 49.15 9.94
CA LEU A 82 11.79 49.79 9.63
C LEU A 82 11.83 51.29 9.96
N ARG A 83 10.78 51.83 10.64
CA ARG A 83 10.69 53.29 10.86
C ARG A 83 11.55 53.82 11.99
N ASP A 84 11.98 52.97 12.91
CA ASP A 84 12.80 53.33 14.05
C ASP A 84 14.04 52.43 14.10
N GLU A 85 15.19 52.93 14.48
CA GLU A 85 16.39 52.12 14.79
C GLU A 85 16.18 51.33 16.07
N ARG A 86 15.41 50.25 15.97
CA ARG A 86 15.15 49.32 17.09
C ARG A 86 16.21 48.24 17.13
N ILE A 87 16.52 47.82 18.34
CA ILE A 87 17.27 46.57 18.54
C ILE A 87 16.41 45.44 18.02
N LEU A 88 16.92 44.68 17.03
CA LEU A 88 16.23 43.53 16.46
C LEU A 88 16.07 42.44 17.54
N PRO A 89 14.94 41.71 17.57
CA PRO A 89 14.76 40.62 18.48
C PRO A 89 15.78 39.51 18.21
N GLN A 90 16.33 38.97 19.28
CA GLN A 90 17.19 37.76 19.21
C GLN A 90 16.33 36.55 19.40
N THR A 91 16.19 35.74 18.39
CA THR A 91 15.36 34.54 18.42
C THR A 91 16.23 33.30 18.32
N PHE A 92 15.95 32.32 19.15
CA PHE A 92 16.55 30.99 19.10
C PHE A 92 15.44 29.96 18.80
N VAL A 93 15.70 29.11 17.80
CA VAL A 93 14.78 28.03 17.44
C VAL A 93 15.26 26.75 18.09
N ASP A 94 14.50 26.26 19.04
CA ASP A 94 14.79 25.00 19.77
C ASP A 94 14.05 23.82 19.11
N TYR A 95 14.68 22.65 19.15
CA TYR A 95 14.12 21.41 18.63
C TYR A 95 13.64 20.50 19.78
N ILE A 96 12.66 19.64 19.46
CA ILE A 96 12.20 18.62 20.41
C ILE A 96 13.31 17.63 20.68
N ASP A 97 13.59 17.33 21.95
CA ASP A 97 14.67 16.45 22.40
C ASP A 97 14.53 15.01 21.88
N ASN A 98 13.30 14.55 21.65
CA ASN A 98 13.00 13.22 21.14
C ASN A 98 12.33 13.30 19.76
N PRO A 99 13.10 13.32 18.66
CA PRO A 99 12.54 13.31 17.31
C PRO A 99 11.74 12.02 17.06
N ARG A 100 10.65 12.13 16.32
CA ARG A 100 9.88 10.96 15.92
C ARG A 100 10.68 10.11 14.94
N GLU A 101 10.82 8.84 15.24
CA GLU A 101 11.54 7.87 14.41
C GLU A 101 10.55 6.95 13.70
N TYR A 102 10.82 6.71 12.41
CA TYR A 102 10.09 5.76 11.58
C TYR A 102 11.04 4.66 11.13
N LEU A 103 10.79 3.44 11.57
CA LEU A 103 11.57 2.27 11.21
C LEU A 103 11.06 1.71 9.87
N LEU A 104 11.97 1.20 9.05
CA LEU A 104 11.60 0.40 7.89
C LEU A 104 11.07 -0.97 8.37
N SER A 105 9.95 -1.35 7.81
CA SER A 105 9.35 -2.67 8.02
C SER A 105 9.65 -3.57 6.82
N ALA A 106 9.55 -4.89 7.01
CA ALA A 106 9.78 -5.87 5.96
C ALA A 106 8.55 -6.74 5.73
N VAL A 107 8.10 -6.82 4.47
CA VAL A 107 7.14 -7.80 3.99
C VAL A 107 7.93 -8.86 3.24
N GLN A 108 8.02 -10.07 3.80
CA GLN A 108 8.89 -11.12 3.27
C GLN A 108 8.15 -12.44 3.11
N THR A 109 8.54 -13.22 2.11
CA THR A 109 8.10 -14.59 1.91
C THR A 109 9.17 -15.41 1.22
N VAL A 110 9.17 -16.72 1.46
CA VAL A 110 10.00 -17.67 0.72
C VAL A 110 9.09 -18.40 -0.26
N LEU A 111 9.50 -18.41 -1.51
CA LEU A 111 8.85 -19.17 -2.57
C LEU A 111 9.69 -20.40 -2.88
N ASP A 112 9.09 -21.58 -2.71
CA ASP A 112 9.69 -22.87 -3.04
C ASP A 112 9.11 -23.39 -4.35
N ILE A 113 10.01 -23.70 -5.30
CA ILE A 113 9.65 -24.16 -6.64
C ILE A 113 10.31 -25.51 -6.91
N HIS A 114 9.50 -26.50 -7.30
CA HIS A 114 10.02 -27.81 -7.72
C HIS A 114 10.71 -27.71 -9.09
N THR A 115 11.94 -28.25 -9.19
CA THR A 115 12.75 -28.21 -10.41
C THR A 115 12.44 -29.37 -11.36
N ARG A 116 11.16 -29.65 -11.62
CA ARG A 116 10.77 -30.63 -12.64
C ARG A 116 11.09 -30.11 -14.04
N VAL A 117 11.49 -31.01 -14.95
CA VAL A 117 11.78 -30.66 -16.33
C VAL A 117 10.55 -30.00 -17.01
N SER A 118 9.34 -30.51 -16.76
CA SER A 118 8.10 -29.94 -17.27
C SER A 118 7.84 -28.50 -16.79
N ASP A 119 8.26 -28.17 -15.56
CA ASP A 119 8.04 -26.84 -14.96
C ASP A 119 9.12 -25.84 -15.42
N LEU A 120 10.35 -26.32 -15.66
CA LEU A 120 11.47 -25.50 -16.09
C LEU A 120 11.44 -25.17 -17.59
N TYR A 121 10.97 -26.10 -18.43
CA TYR A 121 11.07 -26.01 -19.88
C TYR A 121 9.76 -25.91 -20.63
N SER A 122 8.64 -25.62 -19.93
CA SER A 122 7.36 -25.33 -20.59
C SER A 122 7.40 -23.95 -21.26
N ILE A 123 7.87 -23.88 -22.46
CA ILE A 123 7.83 -22.68 -23.29
C ILE A 123 6.46 -22.66 -24.02
N PRO A 124 5.71 -21.53 -23.97
CA PRO A 124 6.08 -20.18 -23.53
C PRO A 124 5.90 -19.89 -22.04
N HIS A 125 5.47 -20.85 -21.20
CA HIS A 125 5.12 -20.63 -19.80
C HIS A 125 6.24 -21.14 -18.88
N ASN A 126 7.24 -20.29 -18.62
CA ASN A 126 8.26 -20.56 -17.61
C ASN A 126 7.62 -20.48 -16.21
N GLN A 127 7.45 -21.64 -15.55
CA GLN A 127 6.77 -21.73 -14.25
C GLN A 127 7.53 -20.98 -13.15
N ILE A 128 8.85 -20.98 -13.15
CA ILE A 128 9.64 -20.21 -12.17
C ILE A 128 9.30 -18.73 -12.29
N LYS A 129 9.31 -18.20 -13.50
CA LYS A 129 9.01 -16.79 -13.74
C LYS A 129 7.56 -16.43 -13.35
N GLU A 130 6.62 -17.33 -13.65
CA GLU A 130 5.21 -17.10 -13.35
C GLU A 130 4.93 -17.16 -11.83
N GLN A 131 5.49 -18.13 -11.11
CA GLN A 131 5.36 -18.24 -9.67
C GLN A 131 6.03 -17.06 -8.93
N LEU A 132 7.21 -16.64 -9.40
CA LEU A 132 7.87 -15.45 -8.89
C LEU A 132 7.01 -14.19 -9.13
N ARG A 133 6.45 -14.04 -10.33
CA ARG A 133 5.57 -12.92 -10.66
C ARG A 133 4.36 -12.86 -9.71
N LEU A 134 3.70 -14.00 -9.48
CA LEU A 134 2.56 -14.10 -8.56
C LEU A 134 2.92 -13.71 -7.13
N THR A 135 4.04 -14.25 -6.64
CA THR A 135 4.52 -13.96 -5.29
C THR A 135 4.87 -12.49 -5.14
N ILE A 136 5.54 -11.89 -6.13
CA ILE A 136 5.84 -10.46 -6.14
C ILE A 136 4.57 -9.62 -6.10
N GLU A 137 3.55 -9.96 -6.90
CA GLU A 137 2.28 -9.24 -6.90
C GLU A 137 1.58 -9.34 -5.53
N THR A 138 1.58 -10.52 -4.91
CA THR A 138 1.02 -10.70 -3.56
C THR A 138 1.75 -9.85 -2.51
N VAL A 139 3.09 -9.78 -2.57
CA VAL A 139 3.89 -8.93 -1.68
C VAL A 139 3.58 -7.44 -1.89
N LYS A 140 3.40 -7.01 -3.13
CA LYS A 140 3.00 -5.62 -3.45
C LYS A 140 1.57 -5.29 -3.02
N GLU A 141 0.63 -6.24 -3.12
CA GLU A 141 -0.73 -6.06 -2.57
C GLU A 141 -0.69 -5.90 -1.05
N ARG A 142 0.15 -6.70 -0.38
CA ARG A 142 0.35 -6.57 1.06
C ARG A 142 0.99 -5.24 1.44
N GLN A 143 1.90 -4.71 0.62
CA GLN A 143 2.49 -3.38 0.83
C GLN A 143 1.43 -2.30 1.00
N GLU A 144 0.49 -2.17 0.06
CA GLU A 144 -0.55 -1.14 0.14
C GLU A 144 -1.42 -1.31 1.39
N SER A 145 -1.75 -2.56 1.73
CA SER A 145 -2.51 -2.86 2.95
C SER A 145 -1.76 -2.43 4.22
N GLU A 146 -0.45 -2.72 4.31
CA GLU A 146 0.37 -2.33 5.45
C GLU A 146 0.53 -0.81 5.55
N LEU A 147 0.75 -0.11 4.44
CA LEU A 147 0.84 1.36 4.42
C LEU A 147 -0.44 2.04 4.95
N LEU A 148 -1.60 1.40 4.80
CA LEU A 148 -2.87 1.92 5.30
C LEU A 148 -3.18 1.51 6.74
N ASN A 149 -3.02 0.22 7.05
CA ASN A 149 -3.64 -0.41 8.22
C ASN A 149 -2.64 -0.83 9.32
N ASN A 150 -1.33 -0.79 9.06
CA ASN A 150 -0.33 -1.19 10.05
C ASN A 150 -0.40 -0.30 11.29
N LYS A 151 -0.37 -0.90 12.48
CA LYS A 151 -0.51 -0.18 13.76
C LYS A 151 0.64 0.77 14.05
N GLU A 152 1.84 0.47 13.58
CA GLU A 152 3.05 1.25 13.88
C GLU A 152 3.22 2.43 12.93
N TYR A 153 3.04 2.22 11.63
CA TYR A 153 3.32 3.24 10.61
C TYR A 153 2.18 3.48 9.62
N GLY A 154 1.08 2.71 9.68
CA GLY A 154 -0.06 2.87 8.76
C GLY A 154 -0.75 4.22 8.89
N ILE A 155 -1.29 4.73 7.80
CA ILE A 155 -1.93 6.05 7.75
C ILE A 155 -3.12 6.15 8.72
N ILE A 156 -4.01 5.16 8.71
CA ILE A 156 -5.27 5.22 9.46
C ILE A 156 -5.04 5.21 10.99
N PRO A 157 -4.23 4.30 11.56
CA PRO A 157 -3.99 4.29 13.00
C PRO A 157 -3.22 5.51 13.50
N ASN A 158 -2.32 6.07 12.68
CA ASN A 158 -1.42 7.16 13.07
C ASN A 158 -1.92 8.55 12.65
N ALA A 159 -3.10 8.67 12.05
CA ALA A 159 -3.72 9.95 11.79
C ALA A 159 -4.07 10.66 13.09
N ALA A 160 -3.72 11.94 13.20
CA ALA A 160 -3.94 12.74 14.40
C ALA A 160 -5.44 12.79 14.76
N PRO A 161 -5.82 12.64 16.05
CA PRO A 161 -7.24 12.69 16.46
C PRO A 161 -7.93 14.01 16.07
N SER A 162 -7.21 15.13 16.08
CA SER A 162 -7.70 16.45 15.66
C SER A 162 -8.08 16.54 14.18
N GLN A 163 -7.56 15.63 13.35
CA GLN A 163 -7.78 15.55 11.91
C GLN A 163 -8.90 14.58 11.53
N LYS A 164 -9.53 13.93 12.51
CA LYS A 164 -10.63 12.98 12.31
C LYS A 164 -11.95 13.69 12.42
N ILE A 165 -12.80 13.56 11.42
CA ILE A 165 -14.17 14.09 11.40
C ILE A 165 -15.15 12.96 11.11
N LYS A 166 -16.40 13.14 11.49
CA LYS A 166 -17.47 12.17 11.22
C LYS A 166 -18.42 12.73 10.17
N THR A 167 -19.00 11.85 9.35
CA THR A 167 -20.05 12.24 8.41
C THR A 167 -21.24 12.86 9.14
N ARG A 168 -21.82 13.93 8.57
CA ARG A 168 -23.01 14.60 9.13
C ARG A 168 -24.29 13.80 8.98
N THR A 169 -24.43 13.11 7.83
CA THR A 169 -25.68 12.39 7.47
C THR A 169 -25.47 10.87 7.34
N GLY A 170 -24.26 10.40 7.59
CA GLY A 170 -23.84 9.04 7.38
C GLY A 170 -23.28 8.79 5.97
N ALA A 171 -24.01 9.12 4.90
CA ALA A 171 -23.46 9.12 3.55
C ALA A 171 -22.43 10.25 3.37
N PRO A 172 -21.38 10.07 2.52
CA PRO A 172 -20.37 11.10 2.29
C PRO A 172 -20.96 12.24 1.47
N THR A 173 -21.00 13.44 2.04
CA THR A 173 -21.55 14.63 1.36
C THR A 173 -20.45 15.52 0.81
N PRO A 174 -20.75 16.41 -0.17
CA PRO A 174 -19.87 17.48 -0.59
C PRO A 174 -19.33 18.33 0.58
N ASP A 175 -20.18 18.66 1.55
CA ASP A 175 -19.81 19.46 2.72
C ASP A 175 -18.80 18.72 3.62
N ASP A 176 -18.90 17.39 3.73
CA ASP A 176 -17.96 16.58 4.51
C ASP A 176 -16.56 16.57 3.83
N LEU A 177 -16.53 16.50 2.49
CA LEU A 177 -15.28 16.59 1.75
C LEU A 177 -14.67 18.00 1.77
N ASP A 178 -15.49 19.03 1.71
CA ASP A 178 -15.03 20.43 1.85
C ASP A 178 -14.44 20.68 3.26
N GLU A 179 -15.02 20.08 4.31
CA GLU A 179 -14.44 20.13 5.66
C GLU A 179 -13.10 19.41 5.77
N LEU A 180 -12.94 18.24 5.09
CA LEU A 180 -11.63 17.59 5.00
C LEU A 180 -10.61 18.48 4.29
N ILE A 181 -11.00 19.18 3.22
CA ILE A 181 -10.11 20.10 2.50
C ILE A 181 -9.69 21.25 3.46
N ALA A 182 -10.60 21.77 4.25
CA ALA A 182 -10.27 22.79 5.25
C ALA A 182 -9.31 22.30 6.33
N LYS A 183 -9.33 21.00 6.67
CA LYS A 183 -8.38 20.38 7.60
C LYS A 183 -6.98 20.21 7.00
N VAL A 184 -6.89 19.81 5.72
CA VAL A 184 -5.63 19.54 5.01
C VAL A 184 -5.36 20.64 3.95
N TRP A 185 -5.61 21.90 4.31
CA TRP A 185 -5.66 23.03 3.36
C TRP A 185 -4.34 23.36 2.64
N LYS A 186 -3.20 22.95 3.23
CA LYS A 186 -1.87 23.20 2.64
C LYS A 186 -1.56 22.23 1.50
N GLU A 187 -2.11 22.39 0.32
CA GLU A 187 -1.86 21.58 -0.87
C GLU A 187 -2.21 20.08 -0.73
N PRO A 188 -3.47 19.71 -0.46
CA PRO A 188 -3.91 18.32 -0.48
C PRO A 188 -3.69 17.71 -1.87
N ALA A 189 -3.18 16.46 -1.91
CA ALA A 189 -2.83 15.80 -3.16
C ALA A 189 -3.96 14.94 -3.73
N PHE A 190 -4.60 14.12 -2.90
CA PHE A 190 -5.68 13.23 -3.34
C PHE A 190 -6.53 12.74 -2.17
N PHE A 191 -7.80 12.42 -2.47
CA PHE A 191 -8.63 11.61 -1.61
C PHE A 191 -8.37 10.14 -1.87
N LEU A 192 -8.29 9.33 -0.82
CA LEU A 192 -8.23 7.88 -0.92
C LEU A 192 -9.49 7.29 -0.29
N ALA A 193 -10.23 6.49 -1.04
CA ALA A 193 -11.51 5.96 -0.59
C ALA A 193 -11.77 4.55 -1.16
N HIS A 194 -12.55 3.75 -0.41
CA HIS A 194 -13.02 2.48 -0.96
C HIS A 194 -13.94 2.75 -2.18
N PRO A 195 -13.91 1.91 -3.25
CA PRO A 195 -14.75 2.12 -4.44
C PRO A 195 -16.24 2.32 -4.13
N GLN A 196 -16.78 1.63 -3.13
CA GLN A 196 -18.16 1.80 -2.68
C GLN A 196 -18.41 3.19 -2.05
N ALA A 197 -17.41 3.77 -1.37
CA ALA A 197 -17.53 5.13 -0.83
C ALA A 197 -17.51 6.19 -1.93
N ILE A 198 -16.69 5.99 -2.96
CA ILE A 198 -16.67 6.85 -4.15
C ILE A 198 -18.04 6.81 -4.86
N ALA A 199 -18.63 5.62 -5.01
CA ALA A 199 -19.97 5.46 -5.57
C ALA A 199 -21.04 6.13 -4.69
N ALA A 200 -20.93 6.01 -3.36
CA ALA A 200 -21.84 6.68 -2.41
C ALA A 200 -21.76 8.20 -2.53
N PHE A 201 -20.55 8.75 -2.64
CA PHE A 201 -20.32 10.18 -2.88
C PHE A 201 -20.94 10.63 -4.21
N GLY A 202 -20.73 9.85 -5.28
CA GLY A 202 -21.35 10.14 -6.58
C GLY A 202 -22.88 10.19 -6.51
N ARG A 203 -23.52 9.27 -5.77
CA ARG A 203 -24.99 9.28 -5.54
C ARG A 203 -25.44 10.54 -4.81
N GLU A 204 -24.73 10.96 -3.75
CA GLU A 204 -25.04 12.19 -3.02
C GLU A 204 -24.88 13.45 -3.91
N CYS A 205 -23.85 13.50 -4.74
CA CYS A 205 -23.65 14.59 -5.70
C CYS A 205 -24.76 14.63 -6.74
N THR A 206 -25.15 13.49 -7.30
CA THR A 206 -26.25 13.37 -8.26
C THR A 206 -27.56 13.84 -7.66
N ARG A 207 -27.88 13.41 -6.43
CA ARG A 207 -29.09 13.84 -5.70
C ARG A 207 -29.17 15.36 -5.51
N ARG A 208 -28.01 16.01 -5.33
CA ARG A 208 -27.92 17.46 -5.14
C ARG A 208 -27.77 18.24 -6.45
N GLY A 209 -27.72 17.58 -7.58
CA GLY A 209 -27.54 18.21 -8.91
C GLY A 209 -26.15 18.78 -9.15
N VAL A 210 -25.13 18.31 -8.41
CA VAL A 210 -23.73 18.76 -8.53
C VAL A 210 -22.85 17.58 -8.93
N PRO A 211 -22.86 17.15 -10.21
CA PRO A 211 -22.02 16.04 -10.63
C PRO A 211 -20.53 16.37 -10.48
N PRO A 212 -19.72 15.49 -9.89
CA PRO A 212 -18.29 15.72 -9.75
C PRO A 212 -17.61 15.61 -11.13
N PRO A 213 -16.67 16.51 -11.47
CA PRO A 213 -15.88 16.39 -12.69
C PRO A 213 -14.92 15.21 -12.63
N THR A 214 -14.40 14.82 -13.80
CA THR A 214 -13.40 13.75 -13.94
C THR A 214 -12.09 14.30 -14.46
N ILE A 215 -10.98 13.68 -14.05
CA ILE A 215 -9.63 13.92 -14.55
C ILE A 215 -8.98 12.59 -14.95
N THR A 216 -8.15 12.61 -15.99
CA THR A 216 -7.37 11.43 -16.40
C THR A 216 -5.97 11.51 -15.81
N LEU A 217 -5.59 10.57 -14.96
CA LEU A 217 -4.25 10.44 -14.39
C LEU A 217 -3.77 9.00 -14.61
N PHE A 218 -2.49 8.84 -14.96
CA PHE A 218 -1.89 7.52 -15.25
C PHE A 218 -2.71 6.66 -16.24
N GLY A 219 -3.39 7.31 -17.19
CA GLY A 219 -4.24 6.62 -18.18
C GLY A 219 -5.60 6.15 -17.67
N SER A 220 -5.96 6.46 -16.42
CA SER A 220 -7.25 6.08 -15.80
C SER A 220 -8.07 7.31 -15.43
N PRO A 221 -9.41 7.29 -15.60
CA PRO A 221 -10.28 8.36 -15.18
C PRO A 221 -10.55 8.30 -13.67
N PHE A 222 -10.44 9.45 -12.99
CA PHE A 222 -10.79 9.61 -11.59
C PHE A 222 -11.85 10.69 -11.43
N LEU A 223 -12.82 10.46 -10.55
CA LEU A 223 -13.68 11.54 -10.08
C LEU A 223 -12.85 12.55 -9.31
N THR A 224 -13.21 13.83 -9.37
CA THR A 224 -12.53 14.86 -8.59
C THR A 224 -13.53 15.65 -7.77
N TRP A 225 -13.09 16.14 -6.61
CA TRP A 225 -13.80 17.13 -5.85
C TRP A 225 -12.91 18.35 -5.61
N ARG A 226 -13.39 19.54 -6.01
CA ARG A 226 -12.60 20.78 -5.99
C ARG A 226 -11.23 20.66 -6.68
N GLY A 227 -11.14 19.83 -7.74
CA GLY A 227 -9.89 19.58 -8.47
C GLY A 227 -8.99 18.50 -7.87
N ILE A 228 -9.34 17.95 -6.69
CA ILE A 228 -8.59 16.90 -6.02
C ILE A 228 -9.15 15.53 -6.42
N PRO A 229 -8.34 14.58 -6.94
CA PRO A 229 -8.82 13.30 -7.40
C PRO A 229 -9.25 12.38 -6.23
N LEU A 230 -10.33 11.62 -6.45
CA LEU A 230 -10.77 10.54 -5.57
C LEU A 230 -10.19 9.23 -6.09
N VAL A 231 -9.23 8.71 -5.35
CA VAL A 231 -8.43 7.55 -5.73
C VAL A 231 -9.01 6.30 -5.05
N PRO A 232 -9.37 5.24 -5.81
CA PRO A 232 -9.92 4.03 -5.24
C PRO A 232 -8.83 3.15 -4.61
N SER A 233 -9.09 2.61 -3.41
CA SER A 233 -8.33 1.53 -2.81
C SER A 233 -9.27 0.56 -2.09
N ASP A 234 -9.15 -0.73 -2.40
CA ASP A 234 -9.91 -1.81 -1.76
C ASP A 234 -9.30 -2.22 -0.39
N LYS A 235 -8.14 -1.66 -0.03
CA LYS A 235 -7.46 -1.91 1.25
C LYS A 235 -8.07 -1.10 2.41
N LEU A 236 -8.96 -0.16 2.10
CA LEU A 236 -9.82 0.49 3.08
C LEU A 236 -10.97 -0.45 3.46
N GLU A 237 -10.97 -0.93 4.68
CA GLU A 237 -11.94 -1.93 5.14
C GLU A 237 -13.36 -1.37 5.18
N VAL A 238 -14.33 -2.15 4.71
CA VAL A 238 -15.76 -1.88 4.86
C VAL A 238 -16.33 -2.79 5.93
N LYS A 239 -16.62 -2.24 7.11
CA LYS A 239 -17.22 -2.96 8.24
C LYS A 239 -18.68 -2.55 8.44
N ALA A 240 -19.60 -3.50 8.39
CA ALA A 240 -21.04 -3.24 8.57
C ALA A 240 -21.56 -2.09 7.68
N GLY A 241 -21.12 -2.04 6.41
CA GLY A 241 -21.50 -0.99 5.46
C GLY A 241 -20.87 0.38 5.73
N LYS A 242 -19.87 0.47 6.59
CA LYS A 242 -19.14 1.72 6.91
C LYS A 242 -17.67 1.59 6.58
N THR A 243 -17.10 2.68 6.09
CA THR A 243 -15.67 2.81 5.78
C THR A 243 -15.17 4.22 6.08
N ASN A 244 -13.93 4.51 5.74
CA ASN A 244 -13.33 5.83 5.89
C ASN A 244 -12.96 6.42 4.52
N ILE A 245 -12.93 7.75 4.44
CA ILE A 245 -12.32 8.48 3.32
C ILE A 245 -11.15 9.27 3.90
N LEU A 246 -10.00 9.18 3.26
CA LEU A 246 -8.78 9.90 3.64
C LEU A 246 -8.53 11.03 2.67
N LEU A 247 -8.05 12.17 3.15
CA LEU A 247 -7.44 13.23 2.33
C LEU A 247 -5.98 13.34 2.72
N ILE A 248 -5.10 13.23 1.74
CA ILE A 248 -3.67 13.08 1.98
C ILE A 248 -2.91 14.18 1.23
N ARG A 249 -1.98 14.84 1.93
CA ARG A 249 -0.92 15.67 1.37
C ARG A 249 0.34 14.83 1.28
N THR A 250 1.03 14.84 0.14
CA THR A 250 2.23 14.03 -0.10
C THR A 250 3.44 14.89 -0.38
N GLY A 251 4.62 14.32 -0.09
CA GLY A 251 5.90 14.91 -0.40
C GLY A 251 6.60 15.54 0.80
N GLU A 252 7.92 15.39 0.82
CA GLU A 252 8.78 15.88 1.91
C GLU A 252 8.79 17.42 1.96
N ALA A 253 8.97 18.08 0.81
CA ALA A 253 8.95 19.53 0.71
C ALA A 253 7.63 20.17 1.16
N LYS A 254 6.53 19.44 1.04
CA LYS A 254 5.19 19.86 1.48
C LYS A 254 4.86 19.42 2.91
N GLN A 255 5.83 18.82 3.62
CA GLN A 255 5.63 18.26 4.95
C GLN A 255 4.43 17.30 5.03
N GLY A 256 4.23 16.53 3.95
CA GLY A 256 3.14 15.61 3.78
C GLY A 256 3.45 14.21 4.26
N VAL A 257 2.74 13.25 3.69
CA VAL A 257 3.00 11.83 3.87
C VAL A 257 4.06 11.41 2.85
N VAL A 258 5.05 10.63 3.28
CA VAL A 258 6.10 10.08 2.43
C VAL A 258 6.21 8.57 2.63
N GLY A 259 6.37 7.84 1.52
CA GLY A 259 6.74 6.44 1.56
C GLY A 259 8.25 6.31 1.77
N LEU A 260 8.68 5.37 2.59
CA LEU A 260 10.08 5.09 2.87
C LEU A 260 10.45 3.73 2.28
N PHE A 261 11.66 3.62 1.71
CA PHE A 261 12.16 2.35 1.17
C PHE A 261 13.66 2.21 1.37
N GLN A 262 14.14 0.96 1.46
CA GLN A 262 15.57 0.65 1.50
C GLN A 262 16.11 0.57 0.07
N PRO A 263 17.06 1.41 -0.33
CA PRO A 263 17.74 1.30 -1.61
C PRO A 263 18.91 0.31 -1.56
N GLY A 264 19.40 -0.10 -2.73
CA GLY A 264 20.66 -0.85 -2.88
C GLY A 264 20.60 -2.31 -2.41
N LEU A 265 19.42 -2.93 -2.42
CA LEU A 265 19.24 -4.32 -2.02
C LEU A 265 19.84 -5.28 -3.06
N PRO A 266 20.52 -6.36 -2.64
CA PRO A 266 20.94 -7.40 -3.56
C PRO A 266 19.73 -8.01 -4.29
N GLY A 267 19.76 -8.07 -5.64
CA GLY A 267 18.64 -8.56 -6.44
C GLY A 267 17.41 -7.62 -6.43
N GLU A 268 17.63 -6.31 -6.28
CA GLU A 268 16.57 -5.30 -6.32
C GLU A 268 15.90 -5.24 -7.70
N LEU A 269 14.57 -5.38 -7.73
CA LEU A 269 13.74 -5.28 -8.93
C LEU A 269 13.00 -3.94 -9.04
N SER A 270 12.65 -3.36 -7.92
CA SER A 270 12.02 -2.04 -7.80
C SER A 270 12.30 -1.48 -6.41
N LYS A 271 11.93 -0.23 -6.16
CA LYS A 271 12.19 0.47 -4.88
C LYS A 271 11.88 -0.40 -3.67
N GLY A 272 12.91 -0.83 -2.95
CA GLY A 272 12.81 -1.66 -1.75
C GLY A 272 12.39 -3.11 -1.96
N LEU A 273 12.13 -3.56 -3.18
CA LEU A 273 11.76 -4.93 -3.52
C LEU A 273 12.96 -5.71 -4.05
N SER A 274 13.30 -6.80 -3.40
CA SER A 274 14.42 -7.68 -3.72
C SER A 274 13.94 -9.13 -3.89
N VAL A 275 14.50 -9.82 -4.87
CA VAL A 275 14.31 -11.26 -5.07
C VAL A 275 15.67 -11.91 -5.08
N ARG A 276 15.93 -12.85 -4.16
CA ARG A 276 17.19 -13.54 -4.03
C ARG A 276 17.01 -15.04 -4.10
N PHE A 277 17.82 -15.69 -4.92
CA PHE A 277 17.92 -17.14 -4.93
C PHE A 277 18.65 -17.61 -3.66
N MET A 278 18.05 -18.54 -2.91
CA MET A 278 18.59 -19.04 -1.65
C MET A 278 19.34 -20.37 -1.81
N GLY A 279 19.05 -21.12 -2.85
CA GLY A 279 19.66 -22.41 -3.09
C GLY A 279 18.65 -23.46 -3.57
N ILE A 280 19.16 -24.66 -3.77
CA ILE A 280 18.37 -25.86 -4.07
C ILE A 280 18.63 -26.86 -2.96
N ASN A 281 17.56 -27.41 -2.37
CA ASN A 281 17.66 -28.39 -1.30
C ASN A 281 17.84 -29.83 -1.86
N ASP A 282 17.98 -30.80 -0.94
CA ASP A 282 18.19 -32.22 -1.27
C ASP A 282 16.99 -32.87 -1.99
N GLN A 283 15.84 -32.21 -2.01
CA GLN A 283 14.62 -32.63 -2.70
C GLN A 283 14.47 -31.96 -4.07
N ALA A 284 15.54 -31.30 -4.58
CA ALA A 284 15.52 -30.53 -5.81
C ALA A 284 14.48 -29.39 -5.83
N ILE A 285 14.24 -28.76 -4.68
CA ILE A 285 13.38 -27.58 -4.55
C ILE A 285 14.27 -26.34 -4.57
N ALA A 286 13.98 -25.42 -5.51
CA ALA A 286 14.63 -24.12 -5.60
C ALA A 286 13.88 -23.08 -4.74
N SER A 287 14.57 -22.49 -3.77
CA SER A 287 14.00 -21.50 -2.86
C SER A 287 14.40 -20.07 -3.24
N TYR A 288 13.45 -19.17 -3.28
CA TYR A 288 13.64 -17.75 -3.55
C TYR A 288 13.09 -16.91 -2.38
N LEU A 289 13.89 -16.03 -1.84
CA LEU A 289 13.46 -15.03 -0.87
C LEU A 289 12.95 -13.79 -1.62
N VAL A 290 11.69 -13.47 -1.44
CA VAL A 290 11.07 -12.23 -1.90
C VAL A 290 10.91 -11.31 -0.70
N SER A 291 11.57 -10.16 -0.72
CA SER A 291 11.58 -9.20 0.38
C SER A 291 11.23 -7.82 -0.13
N LEU A 292 10.35 -7.13 0.59
CA LEU A 292 10.00 -5.74 0.34
C LEU A 292 10.21 -4.96 1.64
N TYR A 293 11.13 -4.00 1.63
CA TYR A 293 11.40 -3.11 2.76
C TYR A 293 10.74 -1.77 2.51
N CYS A 294 9.71 -1.49 3.27
CA CYS A 294 8.97 -0.24 3.17
C CYS A 294 8.39 0.18 4.53
N SER A 295 8.12 1.46 4.64
CA SER A 295 7.38 2.07 5.74
C SER A 295 6.73 3.36 5.24
N LEU A 296 6.12 4.11 6.16
CA LEU A 296 5.49 5.39 5.85
C LEU A 296 5.75 6.36 6.99
N ALA A 297 6.01 7.62 6.65
CA ALA A 297 6.14 8.70 7.62
C ALA A 297 5.08 9.78 7.37
N ILE A 298 4.42 10.19 8.43
CA ILE A 298 3.53 11.36 8.46
C ILE A 298 4.33 12.50 9.09
N LEU A 299 4.75 13.47 8.27
CA LEU A 299 5.67 14.51 8.70
C LEU A 299 5.01 15.53 9.62
N THR A 300 3.74 15.88 9.37
CA THR A 300 2.96 16.80 10.20
C THR A 300 1.56 16.26 10.44
N ASP A 301 0.95 16.64 11.55
CA ASP A 301 -0.36 16.13 11.95
C ASP A 301 -1.48 16.53 10.95
N ASP A 302 -1.36 17.69 10.30
CA ASP A 302 -2.28 18.20 9.29
C ASP A 302 -2.05 17.63 7.87
N ALA A 303 -1.15 16.65 7.72
CA ALA A 303 -0.90 16.00 6.42
C ALA A 303 -1.98 15.00 6.01
N VAL A 304 -2.78 14.52 6.97
CA VAL A 304 -3.82 13.51 6.75
C VAL A 304 -5.10 13.94 7.42
N GLY A 305 -6.18 14.05 6.67
CA GLY A 305 -7.56 14.17 7.18
C GLY A 305 -8.31 12.85 7.02
N VAL A 306 -9.13 12.49 7.99
CA VAL A 306 -9.91 11.24 7.98
C VAL A 306 -11.39 11.55 8.18
N LEU A 307 -12.22 11.21 7.22
CA LEU A 307 -13.67 11.15 7.36
C LEU A 307 -14.08 9.76 7.80
N GLU A 308 -14.50 9.63 9.05
CA GLU A 308 -14.87 8.35 9.66
C GLU A 308 -16.36 8.03 9.48
N ASN A 309 -16.68 6.74 9.54
CA ASN A 309 -18.06 6.23 9.54
C ASN A 309 -18.87 6.55 8.27
N VAL A 310 -18.23 6.57 7.13
CA VAL A 310 -18.87 6.78 5.83
C VAL A 310 -19.76 5.58 5.50
N ASP A 311 -21.07 5.79 5.50
CA ASP A 311 -22.09 4.78 5.17
C ASP A 311 -22.22 4.64 3.65
N VAL A 312 -21.87 3.46 3.13
CA VAL A 312 -21.93 3.15 1.70
C VAL A 312 -23.23 2.47 1.27
N THR A 313 -24.09 2.12 2.23
CA THR A 313 -25.33 1.35 1.99
C THR A 313 -26.53 2.22 1.65
N LYS A 314 -26.43 3.53 1.80
CA LYS A 314 -27.53 4.46 1.50
C LYS A 314 -27.74 4.62 0.00
N TYR A 315 -28.93 4.25 -0.44
CA TYR A 315 -29.43 4.46 -1.80
C TYR A 315 -30.62 5.39 -1.76
N HIS A 316 -30.82 6.18 -2.81
CA HIS A 316 -31.94 7.08 -2.95
C HIS A 316 -32.96 6.49 -3.92
N ALA A 317 -34.23 6.57 -3.58
CA ALA A 317 -35.31 6.29 -4.53
C ALA A 317 -35.43 7.52 -5.47
N TYR A 318 -35.15 7.30 -6.74
CA TYR A 318 -35.42 8.28 -7.78
C TYR A 318 -36.83 7.99 -8.29
N SER A 319 -37.82 8.80 -7.86
CA SER A 319 -39.20 8.78 -8.38
C SER A 319 -39.38 9.77 -9.50
#